data_db85bab77e956fead70f4eef1892d90e
#
_entry.id   db85bab77e956fead70f4eef1892d90e
#
_cell.length_a   1.000
_cell.length_b   1.000
_cell.length_c   1.000
_cell.angle_alpha   90.00
_cell.angle_beta   90.00
_cell.angle_gamma   90.00
#
_symmetry.space_group_name_H-M   'P 1'
#
loop_
_entity.id
_entity.type
_entity.pdbx_description
1 polymer ?
#
loop_
_entity_poly.entity_id
_entity_poly.type
_entity_poly.pdbx_seq_one_letter_code
_entity_poly.pdbx_strand_id
1 'polypeptide(L)'
;IYAAESGQVISAEYHWSWGNNVLIWHNGTYSTRYAHCSSLAVSAGEYVQKGQVIGYVGSTGNSTGNHLHFEVYQNGSRVDPLNFV
;
A
#
# COMPACT_ATOMS: atom_id res chain seq x y z
N ILE A 1 -6.10 -6.89 -3.66
CA ILE A 1 -5.28 -5.67 -3.85
C ILE A 1 -4.03 -6.05 -4.63
N TYR A 2 -3.78 -5.34 -5.68
CA TYR A 2 -2.64 -5.58 -6.57
C TYR A 2 -1.64 -4.44 -6.47
N ALA A 3 -0.34 -4.77 -6.55
CA ALA A 3 0.69 -3.75 -6.59
C ALA A 3 0.51 -2.87 -7.84
N ALA A 4 0.47 -1.55 -7.65
CA ALA A 4 0.28 -0.61 -8.75
C ALA A 4 1.50 -0.56 -9.68
N GLU A 5 2.68 -0.90 -9.17
CA GLU A 5 3.93 -0.94 -9.91
C GLU A 5 4.91 -1.84 -9.17
N SER A 6 5.95 -2.31 -9.87
CA SER A 6 7.01 -3.11 -9.27
C SER A 6 7.80 -2.30 -8.25
N GLY A 7 8.32 -2.96 -7.22
CA GLY A 7 9.12 -2.30 -6.21
C GLY A 7 9.45 -3.20 -5.03
N GLN A 8 9.99 -2.59 -3.98
CA GLN A 8 10.32 -3.28 -2.74
C GLN A 8 9.35 -2.90 -1.64
N VAL A 9 8.85 -3.91 -0.94
CA VAL A 9 8.01 -3.70 0.25
C VAL A 9 8.88 -3.13 1.37
N ILE A 10 8.61 -1.89 1.75
CA ILE A 10 9.32 -1.21 2.84
C ILE A 10 8.71 -1.60 4.20
N SER A 11 7.38 -1.66 4.27
CA SER A 11 6.68 -2.11 5.46
C SER A 11 5.42 -2.87 5.09
N ALA A 12 5.07 -3.85 5.93
CA ALA A 12 3.85 -4.64 5.82
C ALA A 12 3.46 -4.99 7.25
N GLU A 13 2.59 -4.16 7.86
CA GLU A 13 2.34 -4.22 9.30
C GLU A 13 0.97 -3.64 9.66
N TYR A 14 0.59 -3.79 10.92
CA TYR A 14 -0.61 -3.16 11.47
C TYR A 14 -0.27 -1.79 12.06
N HIS A 15 -1.10 -0.80 11.72
CA HIS A 15 -1.03 0.55 12.28
C HIS A 15 -2.40 0.91 12.84
N TRP A 16 -2.44 1.65 13.96
CA TRP A 16 -3.71 1.96 14.63
C TRP A 16 -4.71 2.71 13.72
N SER A 17 -4.23 3.50 12.79
CA SER A 17 -5.07 4.29 11.87
C SER A 17 -5.25 3.59 10.52
N TRP A 18 -4.15 3.13 9.90
CA TRP A 18 -4.20 2.46 8.59
C TRP A 18 -4.62 0.99 8.66
N GLY A 19 -4.61 0.39 9.85
CA GLY A 19 -4.82 -1.04 9.99
C GLY A 19 -3.69 -1.83 9.36
N ASN A 20 -4.00 -3.01 8.82
CA ASN A 20 -3.04 -3.76 8.04
C ASN A 20 -2.72 -2.99 6.76
N ASN A 21 -1.47 -2.61 6.57
CA ASN A 21 -1.08 -1.80 5.42
C ASN A 21 0.27 -2.22 4.86
N VAL A 22 0.46 -1.93 3.57
CA VAL A 22 1.70 -2.20 2.83
C VAL A 22 2.18 -0.89 2.23
N LEU A 23 3.47 -0.61 2.40
CA LEU A 23 4.15 0.51 1.74
C LEU A 23 5.18 -0.07 0.77
N ILE A 24 5.08 0.29 -0.51
CA ILE A 24 5.99 -0.17 -1.55
C ILE A 24 6.79 1.02 -2.08
N TRP A 25 8.11 0.86 -2.13
CA TRP A 25 9.01 1.82 -2.75
C TRP A 25 9.29 1.38 -4.19
N HIS A 26 8.97 2.22 -5.15
CA HIS A 26 9.08 1.87 -6.58
C HIS A 26 10.41 2.32 -7.19
N ASN A 27 10.84 3.51 -6.85
CA ASN A 27 12.12 4.07 -7.29
C ASN A 27 12.46 5.25 -6.38
N GLY A 28 13.54 5.97 -6.64
CA GLY A 28 13.99 7.06 -5.79
C GLY A 28 12.98 8.19 -5.55
N THR A 29 11.86 8.20 -6.26
CA THR A 29 10.87 9.28 -6.20
C THR A 29 9.53 8.83 -5.64
N TYR A 30 9.02 7.65 -6.01
CA TYR A 30 7.63 7.25 -5.74
C TYR A 30 7.53 6.07 -4.81
N SER A 31 6.54 6.15 -3.91
CA SER A 31 6.09 5.04 -3.07
C SER A 31 4.56 4.99 -3.09
N THR A 32 3.98 3.81 -2.86
CA THR A 32 2.53 3.64 -2.74
C THR A 32 2.18 2.92 -1.46
N ARG A 33 1.08 3.32 -0.82
CA ARG A 33 0.56 2.69 0.39
C ARG A 33 -0.83 2.16 0.15
N TYR A 34 -1.08 0.97 0.68
CA TYR A 34 -2.34 0.25 0.58
C TYR A 34 -2.80 -0.05 2.01
N ALA A 35 -3.90 0.56 2.44
CA ALA A 35 -4.31 0.54 3.84
C ALA A 35 -5.66 -0.16 4.05
N HIS A 36 -5.98 -0.41 5.31
CA HIS A 36 -7.21 -1.04 5.79
C HIS A 36 -7.42 -2.45 5.25
N CYS A 37 -6.34 -3.17 4.95
CA CYS A 37 -6.43 -4.55 4.46
C CYS A 37 -6.98 -5.49 5.53
N SER A 38 -7.73 -6.52 5.12
CA SER A 38 -8.14 -7.59 6.03
C SER A 38 -6.95 -8.49 6.38
N SER A 39 -6.07 -8.74 5.40
CA SER A 39 -4.83 -9.49 5.60
C SER A 39 -3.80 -9.07 4.55
N LEU A 40 -2.54 -9.40 4.81
CA LEU A 40 -1.41 -9.07 3.94
C LEU A 40 -0.84 -10.36 3.35
N ALA A 41 -0.44 -10.29 2.07
CA ALA A 41 0.14 -11.42 1.34
C ALA A 41 1.64 -11.29 1.17
N VAL A 42 2.26 -10.21 1.64
CA VAL A 42 3.68 -9.92 1.50
C VAL A 42 4.27 -9.47 2.83
N SER A 43 5.60 -9.50 2.91
CA SER A 43 6.35 -9.07 4.10
C SER A 43 7.37 -8.00 3.72
N ALA A 44 7.78 -7.20 4.71
CA ALA A 44 8.81 -6.19 4.52
C ALA A 44 10.09 -6.83 3.96
N GLY A 45 10.69 -6.16 3.00
CA GLY A 45 11.90 -6.62 2.31
C GLY A 45 11.64 -7.38 1.03
N GLU A 46 10.42 -7.88 0.79
CA GLU A 46 10.10 -8.59 -0.45
C GLU A 46 10.08 -7.63 -1.64
N TYR A 47 10.47 -8.16 -2.81
CA TYR A 47 10.26 -7.48 -4.08
C TYR A 47 8.98 -7.99 -4.72
N VAL A 48 8.18 -7.07 -5.25
CA VAL A 48 6.92 -7.39 -5.90
C VAL A 48 6.91 -6.86 -7.33
N GLN A 49 6.10 -7.49 -8.18
CA GLN A 49 5.90 -7.06 -9.55
C GLN A 49 4.56 -6.35 -9.68
N LYS A 50 4.46 -5.44 -10.64
CA LYS A 50 3.19 -4.80 -10.97
C LYS A 50 2.11 -5.85 -11.19
N GLY A 51 0.96 -5.66 -10.53
CA GLY A 51 -0.16 -6.59 -10.62
C GLY A 51 -0.09 -7.79 -9.69
N GLN A 52 0.99 -7.96 -8.92
CA GLN A 52 1.08 -9.02 -7.92
C GLN A 52 0.11 -8.75 -6.77
N VAL A 53 -0.55 -9.81 -6.27
CA VAL A 53 -1.43 -9.69 -5.09
C VAL A 53 -0.56 -9.42 -3.86
N ILE A 54 -0.88 -8.34 -3.14
CA ILE A 54 -0.12 -7.90 -1.95
C ILE A 54 -0.96 -7.91 -0.68
N GLY A 55 -2.28 -8.00 -0.81
CA GLY A 55 -3.19 -8.04 0.31
C GLY A 55 -4.63 -8.13 -0.15
N TYR A 56 -5.55 -8.06 0.80
CA TYR A 56 -6.97 -8.22 0.55
C TYR A 56 -7.74 -7.05 1.18
N VAL A 57 -8.76 -6.56 0.46
CA VAL A 57 -9.59 -5.45 0.91
C VAL A 57 -10.26 -5.80 2.24
N GLY A 58 -10.30 -4.83 3.15
CA GLY A 58 -10.94 -4.96 4.44
C GLY A 58 -11.29 -3.62 5.03
N SER A 59 -11.48 -3.57 6.34
CA SER A 59 -11.76 -2.35 7.07
C SER A 59 -11.02 -2.27 8.41
N THR A 60 -9.84 -2.85 8.48
CA THR A 60 -9.00 -2.80 9.67
C THR A 60 -8.49 -1.38 9.94
N GLY A 61 -8.16 -1.09 11.18
CA GLY A 61 -7.76 0.25 11.60
C GLY A 61 -8.94 1.19 11.71
N ASN A 62 -8.70 2.47 11.47
CA ASN A 62 -9.73 3.51 11.55
C ASN A 62 -10.50 3.59 10.23
N SER A 63 -11.41 2.64 10.02
CA SER A 63 -12.20 2.53 8.80
C SER A 63 -13.65 2.21 9.12
N THR A 64 -14.59 2.73 8.32
CA THR A 64 -16.02 2.56 8.51
C THR A 64 -16.64 1.52 7.58
N GLY A 65 -15.86 0.86 6.75
CA GLY A 65 -16.35 -0.17 5.83
C GLY A 65 -15.25 -0.72 4.95
N ASN A 66 -15.56 -1.81 4.25
CA ASN A 66 -14.60 -2.45 3.36
C ASN A 66 -14.27 -1.54 2.18
N HIS A 67 -13.02 -1.13 2.08
CA HIS A 67 -12.52 -0.33 0.96
C HIS A 67 -10.99 -0.39 0.92
N LEU A 68 -10.44 -0.07 -0.22
CA LEU A 68 -9.00 0.17 -0.37
C LEU A 68 -8.73 1.65 -0.17
N HIS A 69 -7.86 1.97 0.79
CA HIS A 69 -7.31 3.31 0.93
C HIS A 69 -5.93 3.31 0.27
N PHE A 70 -5.81 4.03 -0.83
CA PHE A 70 -4.59 4.07 -1.64
C PHE A 70 -3.95 5.44 -1.56
N GLU A 71 -2.64 5.47 -1.25
CA GLU A 71 -1.87 6.71 -1.18
C GLU A 71 -0.66 6.61 -2.10
N VAL A 72 -0.32 7.72 -2.73
CA VAL A 72 0.91 7.87 -3.52
C VAL A 72 1.76 8.94 -2.85
N TYR A 73 3.06 8.65 -2.72
CA TYR A 73 4.04 9.58 -2.20
C TYR A 73 5.05 9.90 -3.29
N GLN A 74 5.35 11.19 -3.45
CA GLN A 74 6.40 11.68 -4.33
C GLN A 74 7.42 12.41 -3.49
N ASN A 75 8.68 11.95 -3.51
CA ASN A 75 9.76 12.50 -2.68
C ASN A 75 9.39 12.54 -1.18
N GLY A 76 8.66 11.52 -0.70
CA GLY A 76 8.23 11.44 0.68
C GLY A 76 6.99 12.25 1.03
N SER A 77 6.45 13.02 0.11
CA SER A 77 5.24 13.82 0.32
C SER A 77 4.03 13.16 -0.34
N ARG A 78 2.91 13.10 0.40
CA ARG A 78 1.66 12.56 -0.14
C ARG A 78 1.15 13.44 -1.27
N VAL A 79 0.77 12.81 -2.38
CA VAL A 79 0.25 13.50 -3.57
C VAL A 79 -1.07 12.87 -3.99
N ASP A 80 -1.80 13.54 -4.88
CA ASP A 80 -3.08 13.06 -5.38
C ASP A 80 -2.86 11.86 -6.32
N PRO A 81 -3.39 10.67 -6.02
CA PRO A 81 -3.26 9.50 -6.89
C PRO A 81 -3.83 9.72 -8.30
N LEU A 82 -4.81 10.59 -8.45
CA LEU A 82 -5.41 10.87 -9.76
C LEU A 82 -4.43 11.50 -10.75
N ASN A 83 -3.31 12.03 -10.27
CA ASN A 83 -2.26 12.55 -11.16
C ASN A 83 -1.47 11.44 -11.86
N PHE A 84 -1.70 10.16 -11.51
CA PHE A 84 -0.89 9.02 -11.96
C PHE A 84 -1.72 7.93 -12.64
N VAL A 85 -3.00 8.17 -12.83
CA VAL A 85 -3.91 7.20 -13.48
C VAL A 85 -4.56 7.78 -14.73
#